data_05961a7f03a8152dfc79f0cc941f42e0
#
_entry.id   05961a7f03a8152dfc79f0cc941f42e0
#
_cell.length_a   1.000
_cell.length_b   1.000
_cell.length_c   1.000
_cell.angle_alpha   90.00
_cell.angle_beta   90.00
_cell.angle_gamma   90.00
#
_symmetry.space_group_name_H-M   'P 1'
#
loop_
_entity.id
_entity.type
_entity.pdbx_description
1 polymer ?
#
loop_
_entity_poly.entity_id
_entity_poly.type
_entity_poly.pdbx_seq_one_letter_code
_entity_poly.pdbx_strand_id
1 'polypeptide(L)'
;MRHTPVGATAALAAVGGYAALYRLGQTWGTTGEERQQPLAGDELLGDARAWTTHAITIAAPAHALWPWLVQMGWGRAGWYTYRWVDRLLFPANGPSANRILPEHQRLREGDQVPDGPPAADCWFTVERLEEGRLLVLRSTRHLPLSWRQRGLAVDWIWSWHLSEPIGGYTRVIQRNRMRLHPWWFERVFLATIVPADFVMARSHLRGLQRRAEAAAGQAAAARPLAG
;
A
#
# COMPACT_ATOMS: atom_id res chain seq x y z
N MET A 1 -15.80 2.40 -49.32
CA MET A 1 -16.01 2.09 -47.90
C MET A 1 -14.73 1.45 -47.38
N ARG A 2 -13.98 2.12 -46.54
CA ARG A 2 -12.74 1.58 -45.90
C ARG A 2 -13.16 0.79 -44.69
N HIS A 3 -13.13 -0.52 -44.78
CA HIS A 3 -13.30 -1.39 -43.61
C HIS A 3 -12.08 -1.21 -42.71
N THR A 4 -12.21 -0.46 -41.60
CA THR A 4 -11.26 -0.56 -40.51
C THR A 4 -11.27 -1.99 -39.99
N PRO A 5 -10.17 -2.71 -40.02
CA PRO A 5 -10.18 -4.11 -39.60
C PRO A 5 -10.55 -4.16 -38.10
N VAL A 6 -11.63 -4.88 -37.77
CA VAL A 6 -12.16 -5.07 -36.41
C VAL A 6 -11.03 -5.44 -35.45
N GLY A 7 -10.01 -6.17 -35.91
CA GLY A 7 -8.82 -6.53 -35.14
C GLY A 7 -7.96 -5.35 -34.71
N ALA A 8 -7.81 -4.30 -35.55
CA ALA A 8 -7.01 -3.11 -35.18
C ALA A 8 -7.71 -2.30 -34.08
N THR A 9 -9.03 -2.16 -34.16
CA THR A 9 -9.81 -1.45 -33.14
C THR A 9 -9.77 -2.18 -31.79
N ALA A 10 -9.89 -3.51 -31.79
CA ALA A 10 -9.77 -4.32 -30.58
C ALA A 10 -8.37 -4.24 -29.95
N ALA A 11 -7.31 -4.28 -30.76
CA ALA A 11 -5.94 -4.13 -30.29
C ALA A 11 -5.69 -2.75 -29.64
N LEU A 12 -6.16 -1.68 -30.28
CA LEU A 12 -6.05 -0.31 -29.74
C LEU A 12 -6.82 -0.16 -28.42
N ALA A 13 -8.01 -0.74 -28.31
CA ALA A 13 -8.79 -0.73 -27.07
C ALA A 13 -8.08 -1.49 -25.94
N ALA A 14 -7.46 -2.63 -26.23
CA ALA A 14 -6.69 -3.41 -25.27
C ALA A 14 -5.45 -2.64 -24.77
N VAL A 15 -4.69 -2.03 -25.66
CA VAL A 15 -3.53 -1.18 -25.32
C VAL A 15 -3.95 0.02 -24.49
N GLY A 16 -5.02 0.71 -24.89
CA GLY A 16 -5.56 1.86 -24.15
C GLY A 16 -6.05 1.47 -22.75
N GLY A 17 -6.75 0.34 -22.63
CA GLY A 17 -7.20 -0.21 -21.36
C GLY A 17 -6.04 -0.58 -20.44
N TYR A 18 -5.02 -1.22 -20.98
CA TYR A 18 -3.80 -1.54 -20.22
C TYR A 18 -3.07 -0.28 -19.75
N ALA A 19 -2.88 0.72 -20.62
CA ALA A 19 -2.23 1.98 -20.27
C ALA A 19 -3.00 2.74 -19.18
N ALA A 20 -4.34 2.75 -19.25
CA ALA A 20 -5.17 3.34 -18.22
C ALA A 20 -5.04 2.61 -16.86
N LEU A 21 -5.06 1.28 -16.88
CA LEU A 21 -4.90 0.47 -15.69
C LEU A 21 -3.51 0.63 -15.08
N TYR A 22 -2.46 0.65 -15.91
CA TYR A 22 -1.09 0.93 -15.48
C TYR A 22 -0.98 2.30 -14.80
N ARG A 23 -1.56 3.34 -15.42
CA ARG A 23 -1.59 4.69 -14.83
C ARG A 23 -2.35 4.72 -13.49
N LEU A 24 -3.48 4.04 -13.39
CA LEU A 24 -4.21 3.90 -12.13
C LEU A 24 -3.38 3.17 -11.08
N GLY A 25 -2.67 2.11 -11.47
CA GLY A 25 -1.75 1.39 -10.61
C GLY A 25 -0.59 2.27 -10.10
N GLN A 26 -0.17 3.26 -10.88
CA GLN A 26 0.88 4.18 -10.46
C GLN A 26 0.38 5.33 -9.58
N THR A 27 -0.85 5.85 -9.82
CA THR A 27 -1.19 7.21 -9.35
C THR A 27 -2.58 7.36 -8.77
N TRP A 28 -3.28 6.27 -8.47
CA TRP A 28 -4.67 6.34 -8.03
C TRP A 28 -4.87 7.27 -6.83
N GLY A 29 -5.84 8.19 -6.98
CA GLY A 29 -6.27 9.09 -5.91
C GLY A 29 -5.34 10.27 -5.62
N THR A 30 -4.18 10.37 -6.31
CA THR A 30 -3.20 11.45 -6.09
C THR A 30 -3.42 12.66 -6.99
N THR A 31 -3.02 13.84 -6.50
CA THR A 31 -2.84 15.05 -7.31
C THR A 31 -1.51 15.04 -8.05
N GLY A 32 -1.30 15.99 -8.98
CA GLY A 32 -0.01 16.19 -9.67
C GLY A 32 1.11 16.55 -8.70
N GLU A 33 0.82 17.41 -7.75
CA GLU A 33 1.75 17.88 -6.72
C GLU A 33 2.18 16.74 -5.79
N GLU A 34 1.24 15.96 -5.26
CA GLU A 34 1.52 14.81 -4.38
C GLU A 34 2.44 13.76 -5.02
N ARG A 35 2.41 13.64 -6.35
CA ARG A 35 3.31 12.72 -7.06
C ARG A 35 4.73 13.25 -7.20
N GLN A 36 4.90 14.58 -7.25
CA GLN A 36 6.17 15.24 -7.53
C GLN A 36 6.90 15.67 -6.27
N GLN A 37 6.17 15.96 -5.18
CA GLN A 37 6.78 16.39 -3.94
C GLN A 37 7.70 15.29 -3.36
N PRO A 38 8.88 15.66 -2.85
CA PRO A 38 9.70 14.76 -2.05
C PRO A 38 8.95 14.33 -0.78
N LEU A 39 9.00 13.06 -0.47
CA LEU A 39 8.41 12.50 0.75
C LEU A 39 9.49 11.83 1.59
N ALA A 40 9.33 11.86 2.91
CA ALA A 40 10.24 11.18 3.83
C ALA A 40 10.32 9.67 3.49
N GLY A 41 11.53 9.15 3.40
CA GLY A 41 11.80 7.78 2.92
C GLY A 41 12.20 7.72 1.45
N ASP A 42 11.93 8.74 0.62
CA ASP A 42 12.39 8.75 -0.78
C ASP A 42 13.91 8.73 -0.89
N GLU A 43 14.60 9.34 0.08
CA GLU A 43 16.06 9.42 0.16
C GLU A 43 16.72 8.07 0.45
N LEU A 44 15.99 7.12 1.07
CA LEU A 44 16.50 5.77 1.36
C LEU A 44 16.73 4.94 0.10
N LEU A 45 16.07 5.31 -0.99
CA LEU A 45 16.22 4.68 -2.30
C LEU A 45 16.13 5.75 -3.40
N GLY A 46 17.05 6.70 -3.41
CA GLY A 46 17.04 7.85 -4.32
C GLY A 46 17.14 7.48 -5.80
N ASP A 47 17.76 6.35 -6.13
CA ASP A 47 17.92 5.80 -7.47
C ASP A 47 16.81 4.79 -7.87
N ALA A 48 15.70 4.75 -7.14
CA ALA A 48 14.55 3.91 -7.50
C ALA A 48 14.04 4.24 -8.90
N ARG A 49 13.88 3.23 -9.73
CA ARG A 49 13.35 3.35 -11.10
C ARG A 49 11.87 3.05 -11.18
N ALA A 50 11.37 2.30 -10.22
CA ALA A 50 9.98 1.95 -10.07
C ALA A 50 9.35 2.71 -8.90
N TRP A 51 8.19 3.28 -9.12
CA TRP A 51 7.43 3.95 -8.07
C TRP A 51 5.94 3.88 -8.32
N THR A 52 5.17 3.83 -7.23
CA THR A 52 3.74 4.08 -7.23
C THR A 52 3.40 5.06 -6.11
N THR A 53 2.41 5.90 -6.32
CA THR A 53 1.89 6.80 -5.28
C THR A 53 0.38 6.75 -5.31
N HIS A 54 -0.22 6.37 -4.21
CA HIS A 54 -1.66 6.31 -4.04
C HIS A 54 -2.08 7.22 -2.90
N ALA A 55 -3.30 7.75 -2.98
CA ALA A 55 -3.77 8.60 -1.90
C ALA A 55 -5.28 8.50 -1.71
N ILE A 56 -5.72 8.77 -0.48
CA ILE A 56 -7.13 8.82 -0.09
C ILE A 56 -7.33 9.85 1.01
N THR A 57 -8.50 10.50 1.01
CA THR A 57 -8.95 11.31 2.15
C THR A 57 -9.90 10.48 3.00
N ILE A 58 -9.68 10.45 4.30
CA ILE A 58 -10.41 9.66 5.29
C ILE A 58 -11.09 10.62 6.26
N ALA A 59 -12.39 10.42 6.49
CA ALA A 59 -13.18 11.22 7.43
C ALA A 59 -12.93 10.75 8.88
N ALA A 60 -11.68 10.78 9.30
CA ALA A 60 -11.23 10.47 10.65
C ALA A 60 -9.93 11.24 10.94
N PRO A 61 -9.70 11.65 12.19
CA PRO A 61 -8.43 12.26 12.59
C PRO A 61 -7.30 11.23 12.57
N ALA A 62 -6.06 11.70 12.42
CA ALA A 62 -4.88 10.85 12.31
C ALA A 62 -4.72 9.88 13.50
N HIS A 63 -5.03 10.32 14.72
CA HIS A 63 -4.96 9.46 15.90
C HIS A 63 -5.97 8.28 15.89
N ALA A 64 -7.09 8.41 15.18
CA ALA A 64 -8.05 7.31 15.03
C ALA A 64 -7.63 6.33 13.91
N LEU A 65 -6.81 6.80 12.97
CA LEU A 65 -6.30 6.01 11.85
C LEU A 65 -4.99 5.30 12.18
N TRP A 66 -4.11 5.93 12.93
CA TRP A 66 -2.78 5.44 13.24
C TRP A 66 -2.74 4.03 13.86
N PRO A 67 -3.60 3.67 14.83
CA PRO A 67 -3.63 2.33 15.40
C PRO A 67 -3.88 1.23 14.37
N TRP A 68 -4.65 1.51 13.32
CA TRP A 68 -4.87 0.57 12.22
C TRP A 68 -3.63 0.41 11.35
N LEU A 69 -2.88 1.48 11.15
CA LEU A 69 -1.69 1.47 10.33
C LEU A 69 -0.57 0.64 10.98
N VAL A 70 -0.29 0.87 12.27
CA VAL A 70 0.82 0.20 12.96
C VAL A 70 0.60 -1.28 13.21
N GLN A 71 -0.63 -1.76 13.23
CA GLN A 71 -0.93 -3.17 13.47
C GLN A 71 -0.96 -4.04 12.20
N MET A 72 -0.79 -3.46 10.99
CA MET A 72 -0.78 -4.21 9.72
C MET A 72 0.25 -5.34 9.72
N GLY A 73 0.06 -6.31 8.83
CA GLY A 73 1.02 -7.37 8.54
C GLY A 73 0.45 -8.77 8.63
N TRP A 74 1.21 -9.72 8.09
CA TRP A 74 0.93 -11.14 8.19
C TRP A 74 1.02 -11.62 9.63
N GLY A 75 0.06 -12.45 10.06
CA GLY A 75 -0.01 -12.91 11.46
C GLY A 75 -0.29 -11.79 12.48
N ARG A 76 -0.60 -10.60 12.00
CA ARG A 76 -1.01 -9.41 12.77
C ARG A 76 -2.46 -9.07 12.41
N ALA A 77 -2.75 -7.81 12.07
CA ALA A 77 -4.11 -7.40 11.68
C ALA A 77 -4.48 -7.66 10.21
N GLY A 78 -3.59 -8.24 9.42
CA GLY A 78 -3.76 -8.37 7.97
C GLY A 78 -3.52 -7.06 7.23
N TRP A 79 -3.87 -7.04 5.95
CA TRP A 79 -3.61 -5.92 5.04
C TRP A 79 -4.86 -5.09 4.71
N TYR A 80 -5.99 -5.38 5.34
CA TYR A 80 -7.28 -4.70 5.14
C TYR A 80 -7.82 -4.72 3.72
N THR A 81 -7.34 -5.64 2.89
CA THR A 81 -7.76 -5.79 1.51
C THR A 81 -9.18 -6.39 1.42
N TYR A 82 -9.76 -6.48 0.23
CA TYR A 82 -11.04 -7.16 0.05
C TYR A 82 -10.90 -8.66 0.38
N ARG A 83 -11.92 -9.25 0.98
CA ARG A 83 -11.90 -10.68 1.38
C ARG A 83 -11.50 -11.64 0.24
N TRP A 84 -11.85 -11.32 -0.99
CA TRP A 84 -11.44 -12.14 -2.13
C TRP A 84 -9.96 -11.97 -2.47
N VAL A 85 -9.40 -10.77 -2.28
CA VAL A 85 -7.95 -10.50 -2.41
C VAL A 85 -7.18 -11.26 -1.33
N ASP A 86 -7.62 -11.14 -0.06
CA ASP A 86 -7.02 -11.86 1.06
C ASP A 86 -7.00 -13.38 0.80
N ARG A 87 -8.13 -13.94 0.33
CA ARG A 87 -8.23 -15.37 0.03
C ARG A 87 -7.33 -15.82 -1.14
N LEU A 88 -7.12 -14.95 -2.12
CA LEU A 88 -6.31 -15.25 -3.30
C LEU A 88 -4.82 -15.12 -3.02
N LEU A 89 -4.41 -14.03 -2.35
CA LEU A 89 -3.00 -13.69 -2.17
C LEU A 89 -2.46 -14.16 -0.82
N PHE A 90 -3.31 -14.20 0.21
CA PHE A 90 -2.91 -14.51 1.59
C PHE A 90 -3.82 -15.56 2.25
N PRO A 91 -4.06 -16.72 1.61
CA PRO A 91 -5.09 -17.68 2.07
C PRO A 91 -4.84 -18.18 3.50
N ALA A 92 -3.59 -18.26 3.93
CA ALA A 92 -3.21 -18.73 5.25
C ALA A 92 -3.19 -17.63 6.33
N ASN A 93 -3.40 -16.35 5.98
CA ASN A 93 -3.39 -15.26 6.97
C ASN A 93 -4.74 -15.09 7.68
N GLY A 94 -5.78 -15.69 7.16
CA GLY A 94 -7.12 -15.44 7.66
C GLY A 94 -7.67 -14.05 7.26
N PRO A 95 -8.86 -13.67 7.76
CA PRO A 95 -9.45 -12.37 7.48
C PRO A 95 -8.74 -11.26 8.25
N SER A 96 -8.60 -10.09 7.61
CA SER A 96 -8.06 -8.90 8.29
C SER A 96 -8.91 -8.49 9.50
N ALA A 97 -8.25 -8.05 10.57
CA ALA A 97 -8.90 -7.63 11.81
C ALA A 97 -9.87 -6.46 11.61
N ASN A 98 -10.95 -6.43 12.38
CA ASN A 98 -11.94 -5.35 12.42
C ASN A 98 -11.93 -4.61 13.77
N ARG A 99 -10.93 -4.84 14.59
CA ARG A 99 -10.70 -4.18 15.90
C ARG A 99 -9.24 -3.82 16.05
N ILE A 100 -8.94 -2.91 16.97
CA ILE A 100 -7.58 -2.63 17.40
C ILE A 100 -7.09 -3.79 18.26
N LEU A 101 -5.87 -4.24 17.97
CA LEU A 101 -5.15 -5.31 18.65
C LEU A 101 -4.07 -4.70 19.54
N PRO A 102 -4.25 -4.65 20.89
CA PRO A 102 -3.32 -3.97 21.80
C PRO A 102 -1.89 -4.51 21.71
N GLU A 103 -1.74 -5.79 21.44
CA GLU A 103 -0.45 -6.49 21.28
C GLU A 103 0.38 -5.98 20.08
N HIS A 104 -0.25 -5.33 19.11
CA HIS A 104 0.40 -4.81 17.92
C HIS A 104 0.54 -3.28 17.88
N GLN A 105 0.26 -2.59 18.99
CA GLN A 105 0.31 -1.12 19.04
C GLN A 105 1.69 -0.54 19.39
N ARG A 106 2.68 -1.38 19.69
CA ARG A 106 4.01 -0.94 20.13
C ARG A 106 5.07 -1.13 19.05
N LEU A 107 4.72 -0.81 17.80
CA LEU A 107 5.67 -0.86 16.70
C LEU A 107 6.78 0.17 16.90
N ARG A 108 8.03 -0.19 16.61
CA ARG A 108 9.22 0.64 16.76
C ARG A 108 10.11 0.55 15.52
N GLU A 109 10.97 1.52 15.33
CA GLU A 109 12.04 1.43 14.33
C GLU A 109 12.93 0.21 14.59
N GLY A 110 13.28 -0.50 13.52
CA GLY A 110 13.97 -1.78 13.58
C GLY A 110 13.08 -3.02 13.69
N ASP A 111 11.80 -2.87 14.07
CA ASP A 111 10.88 -4.00 14.15
C ASP A 111 10.59 -4.59 12.75
N GLN A 112 10.27 -5.88 12.73
CA GLN A 112 9.87 -6.59 11.53
C GLN A 112 8.34 -6.67 11.42
N VAL A 113 7.83 -6.30 10.25
CA VAL A 113 6.43 -6.48 9.86
C VAL A 113 6.36 -7.62 8.84
N PRO A 114 5.92 -8.81 9.22
CA PRO A 114 5.87 -9.96 8.31
C PRO A 114 4.88 -9.71 7.16
N ASP A 115 5.24 -10.18 5.96
CA ASP A 115 4.37 -10.15 4.77
C ASP A 115 4.19 -11.54 4.12
N GLY A 116 4.27 -12.56 4.92
CA GLY A 116 4.05 -13.93 4.52
C GLY A 116 4.27 -14.89 5.67
N PRO A 117 3.94 -16.19 5.49
CA PRO A 117 4.22 -17.19 6.49
C PRO A 117 5.73 -17.29 6.76
N PRO A 118 6.16 -17.78 7.93
CA PRO A 118 7.57 -17.86 8.29
C PRO A 118 8.45 -18.53 7.22
N ALA A 119 7.93 -19.53 6.54
CA ALA A 119 8.63 -20.23 5.45
C ALA A 119 8.88 -19.36 4.21
N ALA A 120 8.14 -18.26 4.03
CA ALA A 120 8.35 -17.33 2.92
C ALA A 120 9.59 -16.45 3.13
N ASP A 121 10.05 -16.30 4.36
CA ASP A 121 11.21 -15.47 4.71
C ASP A 121 11.05 -14.02 4.16
N CYS A 122 9.84 -13.46 4.32
CA CYS A 122 9.42 -12.19 3.74
C CYS A 122 8.86 -11.26 4.80
N TRP A 123 9.48 -10.10 4.96
CA TRP A 123 9.05 -9.05 5.89
C TRP A 123 9.55 -7.68 5.46
N PHE A 124 8.95 -6.66 6.04
CA PHE A 124 9.45 -5.29 6.03
C PHE A 124 10.12 -4.97 7.38
N THR A 125 11.19 -4.20 7.36
CA THR A 125 11.76 -3.56 8.55
C THR A 125 11.21 -2.15 8.66
N VAL A 126 10.87 -1.71 9.85
CA VAL A 126 10.47 -0.32 10.13
C VAL A 126 11.72 0.55 10.10
N GLU A 127 11.86 1.40 9.09
CA GLU A 127 13.01 2.31 8.91
C GLU A 127 12.79 3.64 9.62
N ARG A 128 11.53 4.11 9.65
CA ARG A 128 11.17 5.37 10.30
C ARG A 128 9.73 5.33 10.77
N LEU A 129 9.49 5.88 11.97
CA LEU A 129 8.17 5.91 12.55
C LEU A 129 7.98 7.22 13.33
N GLU A 130 7.00 8.02 12.91
CA GLU A 130 6.53 9.21 13.62
C GLU A 130 5.04 9.04 13.89
N GLU A 131 4.68 8.93 15.17
CA GLU A 131 3.30 8.62 15.58
C GLU A 131 2.30 9.62 14.98
N GLY A 132 1.24 9.07 14.37
CA GLY A 132 0.18 9.85 13.74
C GLY A 132 0.57 10.52 12.41
N ARG A 133 1.81 10.40 11.94
CA ARG A 133 2.32 11.16 10.77
C ARG A 133 3.00 10.31 9.71
N LEU A 134 3.91 9.42 10.10
CA LEU A 134 4.81 8.76 9.16
C LEU A 134 5.09 7.31 9.57
N LEU A 135 4.96 6.41 8.62
CA LEU A 135 5.49 5.06 8.71
C LEU A 135 6.27 4.75 7.44
N VAL A 136 7.55 4.41 7.56
CA VAL A 136 8.40 3.98 6.45
C VAL A 136 8.89 2.57 6.71
N LEU A 137 8.59 1.69 5.77
CA LEU A 137 9.00 0.29 5.79
C LEU A 137 9.97 0.03 4.64
N ARG A 138 10.95 -0.86 4.86
CA ARG A 138 11.88 -1.34 3.83
C ARG A 138 11.93 -2.84 3.79
N SER A 139 11.98 -3.41 2.61
CA SER A 139 12.24 -4.84 2.41
C SER A 139 13.23 -5.10 1.29
N THR A 140 14.22 -5.94 1.57
CA THR A 140 15.09 -6.56 0.56
C THR A 140 14.74 -8.04 0.36
N ARG A 141 13.66 -8.52 1.00
CA ARG A 141 13.25 -9.92 1.04
C ARG A 141 11.90 -10.20 0.39
N HIS A 142 11.36 -9.22 -0.34
CA HIS A 142 10.00 -9.27 -0.90
C HIS A 142 9.90 -10.06 -2.23
N LEU A 143 10.76 -11.08 -2.36
CA LEU A 143 10.71 -12.05 -3.46
C LEU A 143 10.79 -13.46 -2.89
N PRO A 144 10.17 -14.45 -3.54
CA PRO A 144 10.29 -15.85 -3.16
C PRO A 144 11.76 -16.26 -3.00
N LEU A 145 12.05 -17.08 -1.99
CA LEU A 145 13.43 -17.52 -1.71
C LEU A 145 14.10 -18.15 -2.93
N SER A 146 13.35 -18.96 -3.69
CA SER A 146 13.84 -19.59 -4.92
C SER A 146 14.24 -18.59 -6.03
N TRP A 147 13.64 -17.40 -6.04
CA TRP A 147 13.98 -16.34 -6.97
C TRP A 147 15.23 -15.61 -6.52
N ARG A 148 15.32 -15.31 -5.22
CA ARG A 148 16.53 -14.70 -4.62
C ARG A 148 17.76 -15.59 -4.82
N GLN A 149 17.64 -16.90 -4.68
CA GLN A 149 18.71 -17.87 -4.95
C GLN A 149 19.14 -17.91 -6.43
N ARG A 150 18.28 -17.46 -7.36
CA ARG A 150 18.60 -17.29 -8.78
C ARG A 150 19.14 -15.92 -9.14
N GLY A 151 19.48 -15.09 -8.14
CA GLY A 151 20.07 -13.76 -8.36
C GLY A 151 19.04 -12.65 -8.62
N LEU A 152 17.75 -12.90 -8.47
CA LEU A 152 16.75 -11.84 -8.50
C LEU A 152 16.74 -11.10 -7.16
N ALA A 153 16.73 -9.79 -7.20
CA ALA A 153 16.72 -8.96 -6.00
C ALA A 153 15.70 -7.83 -6.09
N VAL A 154 15.21 -7.41 -4.94
CA VAL A 154 14.37 -6.23 -4.76
C VAL A 154 14.89 -5.43 -3.58
N ASP A 155 14.87 -4.11 -3.72
CA ASP A 155 14.95 -3.17 -2.62
C ASP A 155 13.70 -2.30 -2.70
N TRP A 156 12.86 -2.34 -1.67
CA TRP A 156 11.54 -1.77 -1.66
C TRP A 156 11.34 -0.90 -0.43
N ILE A 157 11.06 0.38 -0.66
CA ILE A 157 10.59 1.32 0.36
C ILE A 157 9.08 1.48 0.19
N TRP A 158 8.34 1.29 1.28
CA TRP A 158 6.91 1.48 1.35
C TRP A 158 6.59 2.46 2.47
N SER A 159 6.04 3.62 2.14
CA SER A 159 5.80 4.68 3.11
C SER A 159 4.36 5.15 3.13
N TRP A 160 3.89 5.54 4.31
CA TRP A 160 2.61 6.19 4.55
C TRP A 160 2.82 7.54 5.21
N HIS A 161 2.23 8.57 4.62
CA HIS A 161 2.28 9.94 5.10
C HIS A 161 0.86 10.38 5.43
N LEU A 162 0.65 10.81 6.66
CA LEU A 162 -0.61 11.32 7.15
C LEU A 162 -0.49 12.84 7.28
N SER A 163 -1.38 13.59 6.62
CA SER A 163 -1.46 15.02 6.82
C SER A 163 -2.11 15.37 8.16
N GLU A 164 -1.83 16.57 8.65
CA GLU A 164 -2.61 17.12 9.76
C GLU A 164 -4.09 17.12 9.43
N PRO A 165 -4.96 16.75 10.37
CA PRO A 165 -6.41 16.73 10.15
C PRO A 165 -6.92 18.14 9.88
N ILE A 166 -7.59 18.33 8.76
CA ILE A 166 -8.32 19.55 8.44
C ILE A 166 -9.80 19.22 8.48
N GLY A 167 -10.55 19.91 9.36
CA GLY A 167 -11.99 19.67 9.50
C GLY A 167 -12.38 18.23 9.88
N GLY A 168 -11.50 17.50 10.58
CA GLY A 168 -11.73 16.09 10.97
C GLY A 168 -11.35 15.07 9.91
N TYR A 169 -10.72 15.49 8.82
CA TYR A 169 -10.26 14.61 7.75
C TYR A 169 -8.74 14.48 7.76
N THR A 170 -8.27 13.27 7.44
CA THR A 170 -6.84 12.99 7.25
C THR A 170 -6.58 12.62 5.79
N ARG A 171 -5.62 13.29 5.16
CA ARG A 171 -5.07 12.86 3.87
C ARG A 171 -4.00 11.82 4.10
N VAL A 172 -4.14 10.66 3.45
CA VAL A 172 -3.17 9.57 3.49
C VAL A 172 -2.53 9.45 2.11
N ILE A 173 -1.20 9.58 2.06
CA ILE A 173 -0.41 9.30 0.86
C ILE A 173 0.41 8.06 1.13
N GLN A 174 0.25 7.05 0.30
CA GLN A 174 1.03 5.82 0.30
C GLN A 174 1.97 5.85 -0.89
N ARG A 175 3.28 5.71 -0.66
CA ARG A 175 4.28 5.68 -1.74
C ARG A 175 5.11 4.41 -1.66
N ASN A 176 5.30 3.79 -2.82
CA ASN A 176 6.25 2.71 -3.02
C ASN A 176 7.40 3.22 -3.90
N ARG A 177 8.61 2.88 -3.53
CA ARG A 177 9.81 3.05 -4.37
C ARG A 177 10.53 1.72 -4.41
N MET A 178 10.89 1.29 -5.60
CA MET A 178 11.49 -0.03 -5.79
C MET A 178 12.67 0.05 -6.75
N ARG A 179 13.65 -0.79 -6.51
CA ARG A 179 14.74 -1.12 -7.42
C ARG A 179 14.80 -2.64 -7.49
N LEU A 180 14.72 -3.18 -8.70
CA LEU A 180 14.77 -4.61 -8.92
C LEU A 180 15.99 -4.96 -9.78
N HIS A 181 16.53 -6.14 -9.58
CA HIS A 181 17.65 -6.67 -10.34
C HIS A 181 17.35 -8.09 -10.79
N PRO A 182 17.75 -8.46 -11.99
CA PRO A 182 18.36 -7.65 -13.08
C PRO A 182 17.33 -6.74 -13.79
N TRP A 183 17.82 -5.83 -14.64
CA TRP A 183 17.00 -4.82 -15.31
C TRP A 183 15.81 -5.36 -16.12
N TRP A 184 15.94 -6.52 -16.74
CA TRP A 184 14.87 -7.16 -17.49
C TRP A 184 13.74 -7.64 -16.54
N PHE A 185 14.12 -8.14 -15.36
CA PHE A 185 13.17 -8.53 -14.32
C PHE A 185 12.40 -7.32 -13.82
N GLU A 186 13.07 -6.18 -13.61
CA GLU A 186 12.41 -4.92 -13.25
C GLU A 186 11.33 -4.55 -14.26
N ARG A 187 11.64 -4.59 -15.57
CA ARG A 187 10.66 -4.28 -16.61
C ARG A 187 9.45 -5.21 -16.63
N VAL A 188 9.69 -6.51 -16.50
CA VAL A 188 8.61 -7.51 -16.43
C VAL A 188 7.76 -7.30 -15.18
N PHE A 189 8.41 -7.09 -14.04
CA PHE A 189 7.73 -6.83 -12.77
C PHE A 189 6.84 -5.58 -12.87
N LEU A 190 7.38 -4.49 -13.36
CA LEU A 190 6.62 -3.25 -13.53
C LEU A 190 5.41 -3.42 -14.46
N ALA A 191 5.61 -4.07 -15.60
CA ALA A 191 4.54 -4.30 -16.57
C ALA A 191 3.40 -5.18 -16.02
N THR A 192 3.68 -6.07 -15.08
CA THR A 192 2.69 -7.02 -14.55
C THR A 192 2.14 -6.59 -13.19
N ILE A 193 3.02 -6.19 -12.27
CA ILE A 193 2.64 -5.92 -10.88
C ILE A 193 1.98 -4.55 -10.71
N VAL A 194 2.47 -3.51 -11.41
CA VAL A 194 1.88 -2.16 -11.26
C VAL A 194 0.38 -2.12 -11.61
N PRO A 195 -0.11 -2.72 -12.72
CA PRO A 195 -1.53 -2.80 -12.97
C PRO A 195 -2.30 -3.63 -11.94
N ALA A 196 -1.70 -4.73 -11.45
CA ALA A 196 -2.30 -5.59 -10.44
C ALA A 196 -2.36 -4.90 -9.07
N ASP A 197 -1.33 -4.15 -8.72
CA ASP A 197 -1.21 -3.41 -7.45
C ASP A 197 -2.32 -2.36 -7.29
N PHE A 198 -2.89 -1.85 -8.38
CA PHE A 198 -4.06 -0.97 -8.32
C PHE A 198 -5.20 -1.57 -7.49
N VAL A 199 -5.52 -2.85 -7.72
CA VAL A 199 -6.60 -3.53 -6.98
C VAL A 199 -6.21 -3.69 -5.52
N MET A 200 -4.97 -4.09 -5.25
CA MET A 200 -4.48 -4.33 -3.90
C MET A 200 -4.36 -3.02 -3.11
N ALA A 201 -3.65 -2.02 -3.62
CA ALA A 201 -3.45 -0.74 -2.94
C ALA A 201 -4.77 0.00 -2.70
N ARG A 202 -5.66 0.03 -3.71
CA ARG A 202 -7.00 0.62 -3.57
C ARG A 202 -7.83 -0.11 -2.51
N SER A 203 -7.80 -1.45 -2.49
CA SER A 203 -8.57 -2.22 -1.52
C SER A 203 -8.04 -2.04 -0.11
N HIS A 204 -6.71 -1.98 0.05
CA HIS A 204 -6.03 -1.69 1.31
C HIS A 204 -6.43 -0.31 1.86
N LEU A 205 -6.25 0.75 1.08
CA LEU A 205 -6.59 2.12 1.50
C LEU A 205 -8.09 2.27 1.81
N ARG A 206 -8.97 1.66 1.02
CA ARG A 206 -10.41 1.64 1.30
C ARG A 206 -10.75 0.81 2.55
N GLY A 207 -10.01 -0.26 2.80
CA GLY A 207 -10.15 -1.07 4.02
C GLY A 207 -9.74 -0.32 5.28
N LEU A 208 -8.64 0.44 5.18
CA LEU A 208 -8.16 1.34 6.24
C LEU A 208 -9.19 2.46 6.50
N GLN A 209 -9.69 3.10 5.43
CA GLN A 209 -10.73 4.13 5.50
C GLN A 209 -11.95 3.66 6.30
N ARG A 210 -12.57 2.54 5.89
CA ARG A 210 -13.78 2.02 6.55
C ARG A 210 -13.57 1.79 8.05
N ARG A 211 -12.41 1.28 8.46
CA ARG A 211 -12.09 0.99 9.87
C ARG A 211 -11.88 2.26 10.68
N ALA A 212 -11.11 3.20 10.16
CA ALA A 212 -10.84 4.46 10.84
C ALA A 212 -12.11 5.32 10.98
N GLU A 213 -12.93 5.41 9.93
CA GLU A 213 -14.19 6.15 9.95
C GLU A 213 -15.20 5.52 10.91
N ALA A 214 -15.32 4.17 10.95
CA ALA A 214 -16.17 3.48 11.90
C ALA A 214 -15.72 3.70 13.35
N ALA A 215 -14.41 3.64 13.63
CA ALA A 215 -13.86 3.91 14.96
C ALA A 215 -14.10 5.35 15.40
N ALA A 216 -13.88 6.32 14.52
CA ALA A 216 -14.14 7.73 14.80
C ALA A 216 -15.63 8.00 15.07
N GLY A 217 -16.54 7.39 14.29
CA GLY A 217 -17.98 7.51 14.50
C GLY A 217 -18.43 6.92 15.85
N GLN A 218 -17.88 5.77 16.26
CA GLN A 218 -18.16 5.17 17.56
C GLN A 218 -17.67 6.05 18.71
N ALA A 219 -16.46 6.62 18.59
CA ALA A 219 -15.91 7.53 19.59
C ALA A 219 -16.74 8.82 19.72
N ALA A 220 -17.25 9.35 18.61
CA ALA A 220 -18.13 10.52 18.62
C ALA A 220 -19.49 10.22 19.30
N ALA A 221 -20.08 9.06 19.00
CA ALA A 221 -21.35 8.63 19.58
C ALA A 221 -21.24 8.31 21.09
N ALA A 222 -20.07 7.92 21.57
CA ALA A 222 -19.82 7.60 22.98
C ALA A 222 -19.53 8.85 23.84
N ARG A 223 -19.38 10.06 23.24
CA ARG A 223 -19.23 11.31 24.00
C ARG A 223 -20.57 11.73 24.57
N PRO A 224 -20.71 11.92 25.91
CA PRO A 224 -21.91 12.46 26.50
C PRO A 224 -22.21 13.84 25.91
N LEU A 225 -23.46 14.12 25.60
CA LEU A 225 -23.89 15.48 25.28
C LEU A 225 -23.49 16.34 26.50
N ALA A 226 -22.53 17.23 26.34
CA ALA A 226 -22.23 18.23 27.33
C ALA A 226 -23.45 19.13 27.40
N GLY A 227 -24.25 18.95 28.49
CA GLY A 227 -25.38 19.77 28.84
C GLY A 227 -24.97 21.13 29.37
#